data_fa4cdfc9e8bf64b418f80bf584ae4a8e
#
_entry.id   fa4cdfc9e8bf64b418f80bf584ae4a8e
#
_cell.length_a   1.000
_cell.length_b   1.000
_cell.length_c   1.000
_cell.angle_alpha   90.00
_cell.angle_beta   90.00
_cell.angle_gamma   90.00
#
_symmetry.space_group_name_H-M   'P 1'
#
loop_
_entity.id
_entity.type
_entity.pdbx_description
1 polymer ?
#
loop_
_entity_poly.entity_id
_entity_poly.type
_entity_poly.pdbx_seq_one_letter_code
_entity_poly.pdbx_strand_id
1 'polypeptide(L)'
;MKAFANIKSRYAEYKALDSADKAKAWKEGLINNAIYLLIIIAVIYTYTQNSRFLSVASIVNIISLSAANIPFACGIAGTIVLTGTDLSAGRVVGLTACISASLLQSVTYATKIFPDLPVLPIPLVILIVIVVGGIVGWVNGFFVAKFHLHPFIVTLATQLIVYGILLMYIMLNGNNGQPLSGLDKSFKNFVTGSFLKIRGVPIPNYVWYACVVVVFMWFMWNKTTFGKNMFAVGSNPEAANVSGVNVMRTTILVHTLAGCMYGITGFIESARIGSNQANTGLNYECDAIAACVIGGVSFVGGTGKISGVVLGVFILRIIFVALQFLAVSQNMQYVIKGLIILIACAIDMRKYLVRK
;
A
#
# COMPACT_ATOMS: atom_id res chain seq x y z
N MET A 1 19.64 -23.75 9.25
CA MET A 1 19.46 -25.14 9.73
C MET A 1 18.04 -25.44 10.22
N LYS A 2 17.37 -24.63 11.07
CA LYS A 2 15.98 -24.90 11.55
C LYS A 2 14.92 -24.99 10.43
N ALA A 3 15.03 -24.21 9.34
CA ALA A 3 14.06 -24.26 8.23
C ALA A 3 14.15 -25.57 7.43
N PHE A 4 15.36 -26.09 7.21
CA PHE A 4 15.58 -27.37 6.52
C PHE A 4 15.12 -28.59 7.35
N ALA A 5 15.27 -28.51 8.68
CA ALA A 5 14.77 -29.56 9.60
C ALA A 5 13.23 -29.60 9.55
N ASN A 6 12.57 -28.44 9.50
CA ASN A 6 11.11 -28.34 9.42
C ASN A 6 10.54 -28.83 8.07
N ILE A 7 11.29 -28.68 6.98
CA ILE A 7 10.91 -29.21 5.65
C ILE A 7 11.03 -30.74 5.63
N LYS A 8 12.09 -31.29 6.21
CA LYS A 8 12.28 -32.76 6.31
C LYS A 8 11.22 -33.44 7.18
N SER A 9 10.84 -32.83 8.33
CA SER A 9 9.78 -33.39 9.18
C SER A 9 8.43 -33.38 8.48
N ARG A 10 8.04 -32.27 7.83
CA ARG A 10 6.82 -32.17 7.04
C ARG A 10 6.77 -33.14 5.87
N TYR A 11 7.91 -33.37 5.21
CA TYR A 11 7.98 -34.35 4.12
C TYR A 11 7.83 -35.78 4.64
N ALA A 12 8.40 -36.10 5.80
CA ALA A 12 8.25 -37.42 6.44
C ALA A 12 6.78 -37.65 6.89
N GLU A 13 6.13 -36.64 7.50
CA GLU A 13 4.71 -36.67 7.84
C GLU A 13 3.82 -36.88 6.61
N TYR A 14 4.08 -36.14 5.53
CA TYR A 14 3.34 -36.29 4.28
C TYR A 14 3.51 -37.71 3.67
N LYS A 15 4.70 -38.29 3.75
CA LYS A 15 4.98 -39.63 3.22
C LYS A 15 4.22 -40.73 4.00
N ALA A 16 3.93 -40.50 5.28
CA ALA A 16 3.23 -41.41 6.17
C ALA A 16 1.69 -41.38 6.04
N LEU A 17 1.13 -40.39 5.34
CA LEU A 17 -0.30 -40.25 5.10
C LEU A 17 -0.84 -41.34 4.14
N ASP A 18 -2.09 -41.73 4.31
CA ASP A 18 -2.80 -42.59 3.34
C ASP A 18 -3.08 -41.85 2.01
N SER A 19 -3.40 -42.60 0.97
CA SER A 19 -3.62 -42.06 -0.39
C SER A 19 -4.73 -41.00 -0.44
N ALA A 20 -5.81 -41.17 0.32
CA ALA A 20 -6.91 -40.22 0.42
C ALA A 20 -6.47 -38.91 1.13
N ASP A 21 -5.72 -39.03 2.21
CA ASP A 21 -5.18 -37.90 2.97
C ASP A 21 -4.10 -37.14 2.20
N LYS A 22 -3.27 -37.83 1.39
CA LYS A 22 -2.34 -37.20 0.47
C LYS A 22 -3.04 -36.38 -0.59
N ALA A 23 -4.13 -36.88 -1.18
CA ALA A 23 -4.92 -36.13 -2.16
C ALA A 23 -5.57 -34.89 -1.53
N LYS A 24 -6.05 -35.00 -0.29
CA LYS A 24 -6.62 -33.87 0.46
C LYS A 24 -5.54 -32.82 0.80
N ALA A 25 -4.39 -33.25 1.32
CA ALA A 25 -3.26 -32.36 1.61
C ALA A 25 -2.73 -31.66 0.34
N TRP A 26 -2.73 -32.34 -0.80
CA TRP A 26 -2.36 -31.77 -2.11
C TRP A 26 -3.36 -30.71 -2.58
N LYS A 27 -4.67 -31.00 -2.50
CA LYS A 27 -5.73 -30.02 -2.80
C LYS A 27 -5.65 -28.79 -1.91
N GLU A 28 -5.47 -28.99 -0.61
CA GLU A 28 -5.32 -27.88 0.34
C GLU A 28 -4.03 -27.08 0.07
N GLY A 29 -2.93 -27.75 -0.25
CA GLY A 29 -1.68 -27.11 -0.64
C GLY A 29 -1.82 -26.29 -1.94
N LEU A 30 -2.50 -26.81 -2.95
CA LEU A 30 -2.79 -26.09 -4.20
C LEU A 30 -3.65 -24.86 -3.95
N ILE A 31 -4.73 -24.99 -3.16
CA ILE A 31 -5.64 -23.88 -2.86
C ILE A 31 -4.92 -22.80 -2.04
N ASN A 32 -4.14 -23.20 -1.03
CA ASN A 32 -3.41 -22.25 -0.19
C ASN A 32 -2.30 -21.51 -0.95
N ASN A 33 -1.76 -22.09 -2.01
CA ASN A 33 -0.72 -21.51 -2.85
C ASN A 33 -1.24 -21.09 -4.26
N ALA A 34 -2.55 -21.11 -4.48
CA ALA A 34 -3.16 -20.86 -5.79
C ALA A 34 -2.72 -19.51 -6.39
N ILE A 35 -2.61 -18.46 -5.57
CA ILE A 35 -2.17 -17.14 -6.00
C ILE A 35 -0.72 -17.18 -6.50
N TYR A 36 0.18 -17.86 -5.79
CA TYR A 36 1.59 -17.98 -6.21
C TYR A 36 1.72 -18.79 -7.49
N LEU A 37 0.95 -19.88 -7.65
CA LEU A 37 0.92 -20.67 -8.88
C LEU A 37 0.42 -19.86 -10.07
N LEU A 38 -0.66 -19.09 -9.87
CA LEU A 38 -1.21 -18.21 -10.89
C LEU A 38 -0.19 -17.18 -11.36
N ILE A 39 0.58 -16.61 -10.42
CA ILE A 39 1.66 -15.66 -10.75
C ILE A 39 2.75 -16.31 -11.56
N ILE A 40 3.22 -17.51 -11.17
CA ILE A 40 4.25 -18.22 -11.90
C ILE A 40 3.79 -18.52 -13.33
N ILE A 41 2.55 -18.97 -13.50
CA ILE A 41 1.95 -19.20 -14.81
C ILE A 41 1.88 -17.89 -15.61
N ALA A 42 1.41 -16.80 -15.01
CA ALA A 42 1.33 -15.50 -15.66
C ALA A 42 2.71 -14.98 -16.10
N VAL A 43 3.74 -15.12 -15.26
CA VAL A 43 5.12 -14.74 -15.57
C VAL A 43 5.67 -15.55 -16.73
N ILE A 44 5.51 -16.89 -16.70
CA ILE A 44 5.97 -17.77 -17.77
C ILE A 44 5.24 -17.43 -19.08
N TYR A 45 3.92 -17.31 -19.04
CA TYR A 45 3.12 -16.98 -20.22
C TYR A 45 3.52 -15.63 -20.81
N THR A 46 3.67 -14.59 -19.97
CA THR A 46 4.08 -13.26 -20.44
C THR A 46 5.49 -13.30 -21.05
N TYR A 47 6.40 -14.05 -20.46
CA TYR A 47 7.75 -14.21 -21.00
C TYR A 47 7.76 -14.91 -22.36
N THR A 48 6.90 -15.93 -22.58
CA THR A 48 6.79 -16.59 -23.89
C THR A 48 6.22 -15.67 -24.97
N GLN A 49 5.33 -14.74 -24.62
CA GLN A 49 4.79 -13.76 -25.55
C GLN A 49 5.74 -12.57 -25.78
N ASN A 50 6.49 -12.15 -24.76
CA ASN A 50 7.41 -11.03 -24.85
C ASN A 50 8.62 -11.22 -23.94
N SER A 51 9.74 -11.60 -24.52
CA SER A 51 11.00 -11.85 -23.77
C SER A 51 11.55 -10.63 -23.05
N ARG A 52 11.17 -9.41 -23.46
CA ARG A 52 11.55 -8.14 -22.79
C ARG A 52 10.95 -8.01 -21.38
N PHE A 53 9.93 -8.81 -21.05
CA PHE A 53 9.31 -8.79 -19.72
C PHE A 53 10.31 -9.07 -18.59
N LEU A 54 11.26 -9.96 -18.78
CA LEU A 54 12.33 -10.25 -17.81
C LEU A 54 13.62 -9.45 -18.06
N SER A 55 13.58 -8.40 -18.87
CA SER A 55 14.73 -7.49 -19.04
C SER A 55 15.05 -6.75 -17.75
N VAL A 56 16.32 -6.33 -17.60
CA VAL A 56 16.75 -5.53 -16.43
C VAL A 56 15.90 -4.27 -16.27
N ALA A 57 15.56 -3.61 -17.37
CA ALA A 57 14.71 -2.43 -17.36
C ALA A 57 13.31 -2.72 -16.82
N SER A 58 12.70 -3.84 -17.22
CA SER A 58 11.38 -4.25 -16.71
C SER A 58 11.43 -4.62 -15.22
N ILE A 59 12.47 -5.35 -14.79
CA ILE A 59 12.65 -5.71 -13.37
C ILE A 59 12.82 -4.44 -12.53
N VAL A 60 13.67 -3.49 -12.95
CA VAL A 60 13.85 -2.21 -12.24
C VAL A 60 12.53 -1.42 -12.23
N ASN A 61 11.75 -1.44 -13.31
CA ASN A 61 10.42 -0.81 -13.35
C ASN A 61 9.46 -1.45 -12.34
N ILE A 62 9.39 -2.79 -12.25
CA ILE A 62 8.57 -3.49 -11.26
C ILE A 62 8.99 -3.11 -9.84
N ILE A 63 10.29 -3.11 -9.54
CA ILE A 63 10.82 -2.69 -8.23
C ILE A 63 10.41 -1.24 -7.92
N SER A 64 10.57 -0.35 -8.89
CA SER A 64 10.25 1.07 -8.73
C SER A 64 8.75 1.29 -8.48
N LEU A 65 7.89 0.69 -9.29
CA LEU A 65 6.44 0.76 -9.10
C LEU A 65 5.98 0.15 -7.77
N SER A 66 6.63 -0.93 -7.34
CA SER A 66 6.36 -1.54 -6.03
C SER A 66 6.77 -0.60 -4.91
N ALA A 67 7.96 -0.03 -4.98
CA ALA A 67 8.51 0.86 -3.95
C ALA A 67 7.63 2.10 -3.72
N ALA A 68 7.07 2.69 -4.77
CA ALA A 68 6.16 3.82 -4.65
C ALA A 68 4.88 3.50 -3.84
N ASN A 69 4.42 2.24 -3.86
CA ASN A 69 3.20 1.80 -3.18
C ASN A 69 3.43 1.13 -1.82
N ILE A 70 4.66 0.80 -1.47
CA ILE A 70 4.97 0.12 -0.20
C ILE A 70 4.57 0.95 1.03
N PRO A 71 4.90 2.26 1.15
CA PRO A 71 4.47 3.04 2.30
C PRO A 71 2.95 3.05 2.46
N PHE A 72 2.24 3.19 1.34
CA PHE A 72 0.79 3.18 1.29
C PHE A 72 0.19 1.86 1.78
N ALA A 73 0.68 0.74 1.25
CA ALA A 73 0.24 -0.59 1.65
C ALA A 73 0.56 -0.89 3.13
N CYS A 74 1.70 -0.42 3.64
CA CYS A 74 2.04 -0.55 5.06
C CYS A 74 1.07 0.22 5.97
N GLY A 75 0.59 1.40 5.53
CA GLY A 75 -0.43 2.15 6.24
C GLY A 75 -1.76 1.38 6.30
N ILE A 76 -2.28 0.98 5.13
CA ILE A 76 -3.53 0.20 5.02
C ILE A 76 -3.45 -1.13 5.77
N ALA A 77 -2.31 -1.81 5.74
CA ALA A 77 -2.14 -3.06 6.47
C ALA A 77 -2.42 -2.91 7.98
N GLY A 78 -2.02 -1.78 8.57
CA GLY A 78 -2.30 -1.48 9.98
C GLY A 78 -3.80 -1.40 10.27
N THR A 79 -4.58 -0.73 9.43
CA THR A 79 -6.02 -0.62 9.59
C THR A 79 -6.73 -1.96 9.39
N ILE A 80 -6.27 -2.77 8.42
CA ILE A 80 -6.81 -4.14 8.21
C ILE A 80 -6.55 -5.03 9.43
N VAL A 81 -5.37 -4.94 10.06
CA VAL A 81 -5.07 -5.68 11.31
C VAL A 81 -6.07 -5.34 12.42
N LEU A 82 -6.60 -4.11 12.46
CA LEU A 82 -7.68 -3.70 13.38
C LEU A 82 -9.09 -4.04 12.87
N THR A 83 -9.25 -4.96 11.93
CA THR A 83 -10.52 -5.35 11.29
C THR A 83 -11.21 -4.22 10.52
N GLY A 84 -10.46 -3.17 10.16
CA GLY A 84 -10.96 -2.01 9.42
C GLY A 84 -10.34 -1.90 8.02
N THR A 85 -11.09 -1.30 7.09
CA THR A 85 -10.56 -0.85 5.80
C THR A 85 -10.62 0.67 5.75
N ASP A 86 -9.56 1.29 5.25
CA ASP A 86 -9.53 2.75 5.07
C ASP A 86 -9.73 3.10 3.60
N LEU A 87 -10.96 3.50 3.26
CA LEU A 87 -11.32 3.91 1.91
C LEU A 87 -10.87 5.34 1.59
N SER A 88 -10.60 6.17 2.60
CA SER A 88 -10.15 7.55 2.41
C SER A 88 -8.70 7.63 1.91
N ALA A 89 -7.94 6.55 2.08
CA ALA A 89 -6.50 6.49 1.89
C ALA A 89 -6.04 7.03 0.51
N GLY A 90 -6.68 6.61 -0.58
CA GLY A 90 -6.35 7.07 -1.92
C GLY A 90 -6.57 8.58 -2.11
N ARG A 91 -7.62 9.15 -1.52
CA ARG A 91 -7.87 10.60 -1.58
C ARG A 91 -6.90 11.40 -0.72
N VAL A 92 -6.45 10.84 0.40
CA VAL A 92 -5.38 11.45 1.20
C VAL A 92 -4.07 11.50 0.42
N VAL A 93 -3.71 10.44 -0.31
CA VAL A 93 -2.57 10.45 -1.25
C VAL A 93 -2.75 11.54 -2.31
N GLY A 94 -3.93 11.65 -2.92
CA GLY A 94 -4.22 12.69 -3.92
C GLY A 94 -4.05 14.11 -3.35
N LEU A 95 -4.62 14.39 -2.18
CA LEU A 95 -4.51 15.68 -1.52
C LEU A 95 -3.04 16.02 -1.18
N THR A 96 -2.31 15.09 -0.57
CA THR A 96 -0.91 15.31 -0.18
C THR A 96 0.03 15.39 -1.38
N ALA A 97 -0.29 14.69 -2.48
CA ALA A 97 0.42 14.84 -3.74
C ALA A 97 0.21 16.24 -4.37
N CYS A 98 -1.01 16.75 -4.36
CA CYS A 98 -1.31 18.10 -4.83
C CYS A 98 -0.67 19.19 -3.95
N ILE A 99 -0.67 19.00 -2.62
CA ILE A 99 0.04 19.89 -1.69
C ILE A 99 1.56 19.87 -1.98
N SER A 100 2.16 18.68 -2.14
CA SER A 100 3.57 18.57 -2.48
C SER A 100 3.90 19.27 -3.81
N ALA A 101 3.06 19.04 -4.83
CA ALA A 101 3.22 19.65 -6.13
C ALA A 101 3.18 21.17 -6.04
N SER A 102 2.16 21.74 -5.40
CA SER A 102 1.94 23.18 -5.31
C SER A 102 3.05 23.93 -4.56
N LEU A 103 3.56 23.32 -3.48
CA LEU A 103 4.62 23.92 -2.65
C LEU A 103 6.03 23.78 -3.28
N LEU A 104 6.19 22.87 -4.23
CA LEU A 104 7.47 22.55 -4.90
C LEU A 104 7.41 22.80 -6.41
N GLN A 105 6.52 23.69 -6.88
CA GLN A 105 6.55 24.19 -8.25
C GLN A 105 7.76 25.09 -8.48
N SER A 106 8.36 25.00 -9.67
CA SER A 106 9.45 25.87 -10.07
C SER A 106 9.03 27.34 -10.07
N VAL A 107 9.91 28.24 -9.63
CA VAL A 107 9.66 29.70 -9.63
C VAL A 107 9.42 30.22 -11.03
N THR A 108 9.98 29.58 -12.08
CA THR A 108 9.84 29.97 -13.46
C THR A 108 8.59 29.44 -14.17
N TYR A 109 7.76 28.66 -13.44
CA TYR A 109 6.58 28.07 -14.04
C TYR A 109 5.44 29.11 -14.17
N ALA A 110 4.97 29.37 -15.38
CA ALA A 110 4.05 30.45 -15.68
C ALA A 110 2.68 30.33 -14.98
N THR A 111 2.18 29.10 -14.79
CA THR A 111 0.88 28.84 -14.17
C THR A 111 1.04 28.24 -12.75
N LYS A 112 1.93 28.85 -11.99
CA LYS A 112 2.16 28.45 -10.59
C LYS A 112 0.94 28.79 -9.73
N ILE A 113 0.47 27.84 -8.91
CA ILE A 113 -0.73 28.05 -8.09
C ILE A 113 -0.50 29.10 -6.98
N PHE A 114 0.73 29.20 -6.45
CA PHE A 114 1.13 30.23 -5.51
C PHE A 114 2.27 31.08 -6.12
N PRO A 115 1.96 32.12 -6.91
CA PRO A 115 2.97 32.88 -7.68
C PRO A 115 4.14 33.43 -6.84
N ASP A 116 3.81 33.98 -5.65
CA ASP A 116 4.77 34.66 -4.78
C ASP A 116 5.52 33.71 -3.84
N LEU A 117 5.14 32.43 -3.79
CA LEU A 117 5.76 31.46 -2.89
C LEU A 117 7.09 30.98 -3.48
N PRO A 118 8.25 31.11 -2.77
CA PRO A 118 9.49 30.46 -3.19
C PRO A 118 9.35 28.93 -3.12
N VAL A 119 10.26 28.20 -3.76
CA VAL A 119 10.34 26.74 -3.59
C VAL A 119 10.70 26.45 -2.14
N LEU A 120 9.80 25.79 -1.42
CA LEU A 120 10.02 25.47 0.00
C LEU A 120 11.11 24.39 0.17
N PRO A 121 11.78 24.35 1.33
CA PRO A 121 12.71 23.26 1.65
C PRO A 121 11.99 21.91 1.63
N ILE A 122 12.56 20.93 0.94
CA ILE A 122 11.97 19.58 0.80
C ILE A 122 11.60 18.93 2.15
N PRO A 123 12.47 18.98 3.20
CA PRO A 123 12.11 18.40 4.50
C PRO A 123 10.89 19.04 5.15
N LEU A 124 10.67 20.34 4.94
CA LEU A 124 9.48 21.04 5.44
C LEU A 124 8.22 20.53 4.74
N VAL A 125 8.27 20.33 3.42
CA VAL A 125 7.12 19.82 2.67
C VAL A 125 6.81 18.36 3.06
N ILE A 126 7.84 17.54 3.28
CA ILE A 126 7.66 16.17 3.81
C ILE A 126 6.95 16.21 5.17
N LEU A 127 7.37 17.11 6.06
CA LEU A 127 6.71 17.28 7.37
C LEU A 127 5.24 17.71 7.21
N ILE A 128 4.96 18.69 6.35
CA ILE A 128 3.59 19.16 6.08
C ILE A 128 2.69 18.01 5.63
N VAL A 129 3.12 17.22 4.65
CA VAL A 129 2.26 16.13 4.11
C VAL A 129 2.09 14.98 5.10
N ILE A 130 3.08 14.69 5.93
CA ILE A 130 2.98 13.73 7.03
C ILE A 130 1.95 14.21 8.06
N VAL A 131 2.00 15.49 8.43
CA VAL A 131 1.05 16.08 9.38
C VAL A 131 -0.35 16.12 8.79
N VAL A 132 -0.53 16.56 7.54
CA VAL A 132 -1.85 16.58 6.87
C VAL A 132 -2.44 15.17 6.80
N GLY A 133 -1.67 14.19 6.33
CA GLY A 133 -2.12 12.80 6.29
C GLY A 133 -2.41 12.26 7.70
N GLY A 134 -1.54 12.56 8.67
CA GLY A 134 -1.70 12.18 10.07
C GLY A 134 -2.96 12.75 10.72
N ILE A 135 -3.31 14.02 10.44
CA ILE A 135 -4.55 14.64 10.91
C ILE A 135 -5.77 13.90 10.37
N VAL A 136 -5.81 13.61 9.08
CA VAL A 136 -6.92 12.84 8.49
C VAL A 136 -7.02 11.45 9.13
N GLY A 137 -5.90 10.76 9.28
CA GLY A 137 -5.85 9.48 9.97
C GLY A 137 -6.30 9.58 11.43
N TRP A 138 -5.89 10.62 12.15
CA TRP A 138 -6.32 10.88 13.52
C TRP A 138 -7.83 11.09 13.61
N VAL A 139 -8.42 11.88 12.70
CA VAL A 139 -9.87 12.08 12.62
C VAL A 139 -10.59 10.73 12.41
N ASN A 140 -10.14 9.92 11.44
CA ASN A 140 -10.71 8.60 11.21
C ASN A 140 -10.65 7.74 12.48
N GLY A 141 -9.46 7.64 13.08
CA GLY A 141 -9.25 6.85 14.29
C GLY A 141 -10.08 7.34 15.48
N PHE A 142 -10.25 8.66 15.63
CA PHE A 142 -11.07 9.25 16.69
C PHE A 142 -12.54 8.85 16.55
N PHE A 143 -13.14 9.02 15.37
CA PHE A 143 -14.54 8.67 15.16
C PHE A 143 -14.79 7.15 15.29
N VAL A 144 -13.90 6.33 14.77
CA VAL A 144 -13.98 4.87 14.93
C VAL A 144 -13.90 4.48 16.40
N ALA A 145 -12.92 5.01 17.14
CA ALA A 145 -12.64 4.57 18.50
C ALA A 145 -13.59 5.19 19.54
N LYS A 146 -13.97 6.47 19.39
CA LYS A 146 -14.80 7.17 20.36
C LYS A 146 -16.28 6.81 20.25
N PHE A 147 -16.79 6.70 19.03
CA PHE A 147 -18.20 6.45 18.75
C PHE A 147 -18.49 5.00 18.34
N HIS A 148 -17.48 4.13 18.35
CA HIS A 148 -17.61 2.73 17.95
C HIS A 148 -18.24 2.56 16.56
N LEU A 149 -17.99 3.53 15.66
CA LEU A 149 -18.48 3.48 14.30
C LEU A 149 -17.68 2.44 13.49
N HIS A 150 -18.37 1.80 12.55
CA HIS A 150 -17.69 0.89 11.65
C HIS A 150 -16.66 1.67 10.79
N PRO A 151 -15.39 1.24 10.72
CA PRO A 151 -14.34 1.96 9.99
C PRO A 151 -14.71 2.29 8.54
N PHE A 152 -15.42 1.39 7.85
CA PHE A 152 -15.90 1.60 6.48
C PHE A 152 -16.75 2.88 6.35
N ILE A 153 -17.70 3.12 7.28
CA ILE A 153 -18.60 4.29 7.23
C ILE A 153 -17.79 5.58 7.44
N VAL A 154 -16.92 5.59 8.45
CA VAL A 154 -16.09 6.75 8.77
C VAL A 154 -15.18 7.11 7.59
N THR A 155 -14.46 6.12 7.07
CA THR A 155 -13.48 6.36 5.99
C THR A 155 -14.15 6.66 4.65
N LEU A 156 -15.35 6.15 4.38
CA LEU A 156 -16.15 6.54 3.22
C LEU A 156 -16.57 8.02 3.30
N ALA A 157 -17.05 8.46 4.46
CA ALA A 157 -17.39 9.87 4.67
C ALA A 157 -16.15 10.77 4.52
N THR A 158 -15.03 10.38 5.13
CA THR A 158 -13.77 11.11 5.04
C THR A 158 -13.23 11.12 3.60
N GLN A 159 -13.42 10.06 2.83
CA GLN A 159 -13.08 10.02 1.41
C GLN A 159 -13.75 11.15 0.62
N LEU A 160 -15.04 11.37 0.86
CA LEU A 160 -15.81 12.44 0.22
C LEU A 160 -15.36 13.83 0.69
N ILE A 161 -15.13 13.99 1.99
CA ILE A 161 -14.65 15.25 2.58
C ILE A 161 -13.27 15.60 1.99
N VAL A 162 -12.32 14.69 2.03
CA VAL A 162 -10.96 14.91 1.50
C VAL A 162 -10.97 15.17 0.01
N TYR A 163 -11.85 14.50 -0.74
CA TYR A 163 -12.02 14.78 -2.17
C TYR A 163 -12.57 16.18 -2.42
N GLY A 164 -13.57 16.62 -1.66
CA GLY A 164 -14.09 17.98 -1.74
C GLY A 164 -13.02 19.02 -1.40
N ILE A 165 -12.22 18.80 -0.34
CA ILE A 165 -11.09 19.67 0.02
C ILE A 165 -10.05 19.70 -1.12
N LEU A 166 -9.73 18.56 -1.72
CA LEU A 166 -8.81 18.47 -2.86
C LEU A 166 -9.31 19.28 -4.06
N LEU A 167 -10.61 19.16 -4.40
CA LEU A 167 -11.20 19.94 -5.49
C LEU A 167 -11.13 21.44 -5.22
N MET A 168 -11.48 21.87 -4.01
CA MET A 168 -11.35 23.29 -3.61
C MET A 168 -9.89 23.75 -3.66
N TYR A 169 -8.96 22.91 -3.21
CA TYR A 169 -7.53 23.23 -3.19
C TYR A 169 -6.97 23.49 -4.59
N ILE A 170 -7.29 22.64 -5.57
CA ILE A 170 -6.78 22.82 -6.93
C ILE A 170 -7.46 23.96 -7.70
N MET A 171 -8.53 24.53 -7.15
CA MET A 171 -9.19 25.72 -7.72
C MET A 171 -8.63 27.05 -7.17
N LEU A 172 -7.75 27.01 -6.17
CA LEU A 172 -7.18 28.20 -5.56
C LEU A 172 -6.43 29.07 -6.59
N ASN A 173 -6.39 30.37 -6.31
CA ASN A 173 -5.62 31.37 -7.06
C ASN A 173 -5.82 31.31 -8.59
N GLY A 174 -7.05 31.00 -9.04
CA GLY A 174 -7.40 30.98 -10.45
C GLY A 174 -6.85 29.80 -11.26
N ASN A 175 -6.37 28.75 -10.58
CA ASN A 175 -5.88 27.54 -11.27
C ASN A 175 -7.00 26.76 -11.98
N ASN A 176 -8.28 27.03 -11.63
CA ASN A 176 -9.47 26.47 -12.31
C ASN A 176 -9.45 24.94 -12.47
N GLY A 177 -8.90 24.21 -11.49
CA GLY A 177 -8.84 22.76 -11.51
C GLY A 177 -7.80 22.18 -12.47
N GLN A 178 -6.93 22.99 -13.03
CA GLN A 178 -5.86 22.54 -13.92
C GLN A 178 -4.85 21.66 -13.15
N PRO A 179 -4.22 20.68 -13.83
CA PRO A 179 -3.20 19.86 -13.21
C PRO A 179 -2.02 20.67 -12.68
N LEU A 180 -1.58 20.36 -11.47
CA LEU A 180 -0.41 20.97 -10.84
C LEU A 180 0.86 20.34 -11.41
N SER A 181 1.47 21.03 -12.34
CA SER A 181 2.69 20.63 -13.07
C SER A 181 3.83 21.62 -12.82
N GLY A 182 4.92 21.50 -13.56
CA GLY A 182 6.05 22.43 -13.44
C GLY A 182 6.84 22.28 -12.14
N LEU A 183 6.99 21.05 -11.66
CA LEU A 183 7.73 20.74 -10.43
C LEU A 183 9.19 21.13 -10.54
N ASP A 184 9.77 21.65 -9.46
CA ASP A 184 11.17 22.04 -9.39
C ASP A 184 12.12 20.86 -9.62
N LYS A 185 13.26 21.16 -10.26
CA LYS A 185 14.27 20.14 -10.59
C LYS A 185 14.87 19.49 -9.34
N SER A 186 15.05 20.25 -8.25
CA SER A 186 15.58 19.73 -7.00
C SER A 186 14.66 18.67 -6.40
N PHE A 187 13.35 18.93 -6.41
CA PHE A 187 12.34 17.99 -5.96
C PHE A 187 12.30 16.71 -6.82
N LYS A 188 12.25 16.87 -8.15
CA LYS A 188 12.30 15.73 -9.05
C LYS A 188 13.56 14.88 -8.84
N ASN A 189 14.72 15.51 -8.77
CA ASN A 189 15.98 14.82 -8.54
C ASN A 189 16.04 14.15 -7.17
N PHE A 190 15.50 14.78 -6.14
CA PHE A 190 15.43 14.18 -4.79
C PHE A 190 14.64 12.89 -4.81
N VAL A 191 13.47 12.83 -5.44
CA VAL A 191 12.59 11.66 -5.44
C VAL A 191 12.91 10.69 -6.57
N THR A 192 12.95 11.16 -7.82
CA THR A 192 13.10 10.31 -9.02
C THR A 192 14.51 10.27 -9.57
N GLY A 193 15.43 11.09 -9.04
CA GLY A 193 16.85 10.98 -9.35
C GLY A 193 17.41 9.60 -8.98
N SER A 194 18.63 9.33 -9.41
CA SER A 194 19.25 8.01 -9.21
C SER A 194 20.72 8.16 -8.91
N PHE A 195 21.16 7.60 -7.80
CA PHE A 195 22.58 7.47 -7.49
C PHE A 195 23.12 6.05 -7.78
N LEU A 196 22.26 5.08 -8.02
CA LEU A 196 22.65 3.71 -8.36
C LEU A 196 22.03 3.27 -9.68
N LYS A 197 22.84 2.62 -10.53
CA LYS A 197 22.39 2.03 -11.80
C LYS A 197 22.70 0.53 -11.82
N ILE A 198 21.75 -0.29 -12.25
CA ILE A 198 21.95 -1.71 -12.47
C ILE A 198 22.05 -1.94 -13.97
N ARG A 199 23.21 -2.38 -14.47
CA ARG A 199 23.48 -2.58 -15.91
C ARG A 199 23.06 -1.37 -16.77
N GLY A 200 23.33 -0.15 -16.29
CA GLY A 200 22.99 1.10 -16.97
C GLY A 200 21.57 1.62 -16.71
N VAL A 201 20.68 0.84 -16.13
CA VAL A 201 19.31 1.26 -15.78
C VAL A 201 19.31 1.96 -14.42
N PRO A 202 18.85 3.21 -14.32
CA PRO A 202 18.82 3.96 -13.07
C PRO A 202 17.74 3.43 -12.11
N ILE A 203 18.08 3.30 -10.83
CA ILE A 203 17.12 2.99 -9.75
C ILE A 203 16.72 4.32 -9.11
N PRO A 204 15.42 4.70 -9.12
CA PRO A 204 14.97 5.93 -8.50
C PRO A 204 15.23 5.98 -6.99
N ASN A 205 15.52 7.16 -6.47
CA ASN A 205 15.84 7.35 -5.04
C ASN A 205 14.71 6.93 -4.11
N TYR A 206 13.45 7.06 -4.51
CA TYR A 206 12.31 6.66 -3.68
C TYR A 206 12.26 5.16 -3.39
N VAL A 207 13.01 4.31 -4.12
CA VAL A 207 13.18 2.89 -3.78
C VAL A 207 13.86 2.74 -2.43
N TRP A 208 14.87 3.57 -2.15
CA TRP A 208 15.59 3.58 -0.87
C TRP A 208 14.73 4.15 0.25
N TYR A 209 13.90 5.16 -0.05
CA TYR A 209 12.94 5.69 0.93
C TYR A 209 11.91 4.63 1.32
N ALA A 210 11.43 3.84 0.36
CA ALA A 210 10.57 2.70 0.65
C ALA A 210 11.26 1.66 1.55
N CYS A 211 12.54 1.36 1.34
CA CYS A 211 13.31 0.47 2.21
C CYS A 211 13.36 1.01 3.66
N VAL A 212 13.61 2.31 3.82
CA VAL A 212 13.60 2.95 5.16
C VAL A 212 12.23 2.82 5.82
N VAL A 213 11.15 3.07 5.08
CA VAL A 213 9.78 2.89 5.58
C VAL A 213 9.50 1.44 5.98
N VAL A 214 9.94 0.47 5.18
CA VAL A 214 9.77 -0.97 5.52
C VAL A 214 10.48 -1.31 6.83
N VAL A 215 11.72 -0.85 7.01
CA VAL A 215 12.48 -1.08 8.26
C VAL A 215 11.79 -0.41 9.44
N PHE A 216 11.34 0.84 9.27
CA PHE A 216 10.60 1.58 10.29
C PHE A 216 9.31 0.85 10.69
N MET A 217 8.48 0.47 9.72
CA MET A 217 7.21 -0.22 9.97
C MET A 217 7.43 -1.61 10.56
N TRP A 218 8.45 -2.34 10.09
CA TRP A 218 8.84 -3.62 10.69
C TRP A 218 9.23 -3.46 12.16
N PHE A 219 10.02 -2.42 12.49
CA PHE A 219 10.40 -2.13 13.88
C PHE A 219 9.18 -1.78 14.72
N MET A 220 8.31 -0.88 14.23
CA MET A 220 7.07 -0.48 14.91
C MET A 220 6.17 -1.68 15.22
N TRP A 221 6.00 -2.59 14.27
CA TRP A 221 5.11 -3.75 14.45
C TRP A 221 5.69 -4.82 15.35
N ASN A 222 6.99 -5.10 15.25
CA ASN A 222 7.59 -6.28 15.90
C ASN A 222 8.35 -5.97 17.19
N LYS A 223 8.80 -4.72 17.38
CA LYS A 223 9.71 -4.36 18.46
C LYS A 223 9.15 -3.37 19.47
N THR A 224 7.94 -2.83 19.22
CA THR A 224 7.32 -1.84 20.11
C THR A 224 6.06 -2.38 20.79
N THR A 225 5.68 -1.73 21.91
CA THR A 225 4.40 -1.96 22.58
C THR A 225 3.22 -1.57 21.71
N PHE A 226 3.40 -0.56 20.83
CA PHE A 226 2.42 -0.15 19.84
C PHE A 226 1.99 -1.33 18.95
N GLY A 227 2.94 -2.04 18.34
CA GLY A 227 2.64 -3.20 17.49
C GLY A 227 1.96 -4.32 18.25
N LYS A 228 2.43 -4.65 19.48
CA LYS A 228 1.80 -5.66 20.33
C LYS A 228 0.34 -5.30 20.63
N ASN A 229 0.07 -4.05 21.01
CA ASN A 229 -1.26 -3.56 21.31
C ASN A 229 -2.17 -3.59 20.07
N MET A 230 -1.64 -3.20 18.90
CA MET A 230 -2.36 -3.26 17.63
C MET A 230 -2.83 -4.69 17.32
N PHE A 231 -1.95 -5.69 17.42
CA PHE A 231 -2.32 -7.09 17.19
C PHE A 231 -3.29 -7.62 18.25
N ALA A 232 -3.12 -7.24 19.51
CA ALA A 232 -4.04 -7.63 20.59
C ALA A 232 -5.46 -7.08 20.35
N VAL A 233 -5.57 -5.77 20.07
CA VAL A 233 -6.86 -5.12 19.76
C VAL A 233 -7.49 -5.72 18.51
N GLY A 234 -6.69 -5.96 17.46
CA GLY A 234 -7.18 -6.56 16.22
C GLY A 234 -7.64 -8.00 16.38
N SER A 235 -7.08 -8.76 17.34
CA SER A 235 -7.51 -10.14 17.60
C SER A 235 -8.80 -10.22 18.42
N ASN A 236 -8.91 -9.42 19.48
CA ASN A 236 -10.11 -9.28 20.30
C ASN A 236 -10.02 -8.00 21.15
N PRO A 237 -10.78 -6.95 20.79
CA PRO A 237 -10.75 -5.68 21.50
C PRO A 237 -11.16 -5.79 22.98
N GLU A 238 -12.14 -6.66 23.30
CA GLU A 238 -12.63 -6.82 24.67
C GLU A 238 -11.56 -7.49 25.55
N ALA A 239 -10.96 -8.58 25.07
CA ALA A 239 -9.87 -9.27 25.77
C ALA A 239 -8.64 -8.34 25.94
N ALA A 240 -8.31 -7.55 24.93
CA ALA A 240 -7.24 -6.56 25.00
C ALA A 240 -7.52 -5.50 26.08
N ASN A 241 -8.75 -5.01 26.15
CA ASN A 241 -9.18 -4.02 27.16
C ASN A 241 -9.04 -4.59 28.59
N VAL A 242 -9.55 -5.79 28.83
CA VAL A 242 -9.41 -6.48 30.15
C VAL A 242 -7.95 -6.70 30.52
N SER A 243 -7.07 -6.90 29.51
CA SER A 243 -5.63 -7.04 29.70
C SER A 243 -4.89 -5.71 29.91
N GLY A 244 -5.62 -4.57 30.04
CA GLY A 244 -5.05 -3.24 30.29
C GLY A 244 -4.59 -2.49 29.07
N VAL A 245 -4.88 -2.96 27.84
CA VAL A 245 -4.59 -2.26 26.60
C VAL A 245 -5.65 -1.18 26.35
N ASN A 246 -5.22 0.05 26.20
CA ASN A 246 -6.14 1.15 25.81
C ASN A 246 -6.52 1.03 24.34
N VAL A 247 -7.69 0.42 24.09
CA VAL A 247 -8.22 0.16 22.73
C VAL A 247 -8.40 1.45 21.95
N MET A 248 -9.01 2.48 22.58
CA MET A 248 -9.25 3.78 21.93
C MET A 248 -7.93 4.41 21.46
N ARG A 249 -6.95 4.53 22.34
CA ARG A 249 -5.65 5.12 22.02
C ARG A 249 -4.94 4.33 20.92
N THR A 250 -4.99 3.00 20.99
CA THR A 250 -4.35 2.12 20.00
C THR A 250 -4.98 2.32 18.61
N THR A 251 -6.31 2.35 18.53
CA THR A 251 -7.04 2.56 17.28
C THR A 251 -6.71 3.92 16.66
N ILE A 252 -6.72 4.99 17.45
CA ILE A 252 -6.37 6.34 16.99
C ILE A 252 -4.93 6.37 16.44
N LEU A 253 -3.97 5.81 17.16
CA LEU A 253 -2.58 5.82 16.76
C LEU A 253 -2.32 5.01 15.47
N VAL A 254 -3.01 3.88 15.28
CA VAL A 254 -2.88 3.07 14.05
C VAL A 254 -3.40 3.84 12.84
N HIS A 255 -4.57 4.47 12.93
CA HIS A 255 -5.10 5.28 11.84
C HIS A 255 -4.24 6.53 11.58
N THR A 256 -3.71 7.16 12.63
CA THR A 256 -2.78 8.31 12.50
C THR A 256 -1.52 7.90 11.76
N LEU A 257 -0.90 6.78 12.15
CA LEU A 257 0.29 6.26 11.47
C LEU A 257 -0.01 5.90 10.02
N ALA A 258 -1.17 5.30 9.75
CA ALA A 258 -1.63 5.02 8.40
C ALA A 258 -1.72 6.30 7.57
N GLY A 259 -2.35 7.35 8.09
CA GLY A 259 -2.44 8.66 7.45
C GLY A 259 -1.06 9.28 7.16
N CYS A 260 -0.10 9.17 8.09
CA CYS A 260 1.29 9.60 7.86
C CYS A 260 1.93 8.85 6.68
N MET A 261 1.68 7.54 6.55
CA MET A 261 2.18 6.75 5.43
C MET A 261 1.54 7.16 4.10
N TYR A 262 0.25 7.53 4.10
CA TYR A 262 -0.42 8.09 2.93
C TYR A 262 0.18 9.43 2.52
N GLY A 263 0.53 10.28 3.48
CA GLY A 263 1.23 11.55 3.24
C GLY A 263 2.57 11.35 2.55
N ILE A 264 3.40 10.42 3.04
CA ILE A 264 4.68 10.05 2.43
C ILE A 264 4.48 9.52 1.02
N THR A 265 3.45 8.69 0.81
CA THR A 265 3.12 8.16 -0.51
C THR A 265 2.75 9.29 -1.48
N GLY A 266 1.91 10.24 -1.04
CA GLY A 266 1.53 11.39 -1.87
C GLY A 266 2.73 12.25 -2.28
N PHE A 267 3.69 12.46 -1.37
CA PHE A 267 4.94 13.15 -1.69
C PHE A 267 5.75 12.43 -2.78
N ILE A 268 5.90 11.11 -2.67
CA ILE A 268 6.62 10.30 -3.67
C ILE A 268 5.88 10.31 -5.00
N GLU A 269 4.57 10.07 -4.99
CA GLU A 269 3.73 10.03 -6.19
C GLU A 269 3.70 11.37 -6.92
N SER A 270 3.70 12.48 -6.18
CA SER A 270 3.75 13.81 -6.74
C SER A 270 4.92 14.00 -7.71
N ALA A 271 6.14 13.66 -7.29
CA ALA A 271 7.31 13.78 -8.15
C ALA A 271 7.35 12.68 -9.24
N ARG A 272 6.86 11.48 -8.93
CA ARG A 272 6.86 10.34 -9.86
C ARG A 272 5.91 10.58 -11.05
N ILE A 273 4.72 11.09 -10.80
CA ILE A 273 3.73 11.40 -11.84
C ILE A 273 4.11 12.70 -12.56
N GLY A 274 4.61 13.68 -11.81
CA GLY A 274 5.06 14.97 -12.34
C GLY A 274 3.94 15.96 -12.71
N SER A 275 2.67 15.51 -12.72
CA SER A 275 1.48 16.32 -12.96
C SER A 275 0.34 15.78 -12.09
N ASN A 276 -0.07 16.55 -11.09
CA ASN A 276 -1.02 16.12 -10.07
C ASN A 276 -2.37 16.80 -10.25
N GLN A 277 -3.44 16.03 -10.12
CA GLN A 277 -4.80 16.50 -10.39
C GLN A 277 -5.82 15.80 -9.46
N ALA A 278 -7.10 16.17 -9.56
CA ALA A 278 -8.18 15.63 -8.74
C ALA A 278 -8.27 14.09 -8.72
N ASN A 279 -7.86 13.43 -9.80
CA ASN A 279 -7.87 11.97 -9.92
C ASN A 279 -6.59 11.29 -9.43
N THR A 280 -5.58 12.04 -8.97
CA THR A 280 -4.38 11.45 -8.36
C THR A 280 -4.80 10.64 -7.13
N GLY A 281 -4.31 9.40 -7.03
CA GLY A 281 -4.64 8.49 -5.93
C GLY A 281 -6.00 7.78 -6.04
N LEU A 282 -6.76 7.96 -7.12
CA LEU A 282 -8.05 7.29 -7.31
C LEU A 282 -7.89 5.77 -7.32
N ASN A 283 -8.66 5.09 -6.49
CA ASN A 283 -8.68 3.62 -6.34
C ASN A 283 -7.35 2.98 -5.89
N TYR A 284 -6.41 3.78 -5.35
CA TYR A 284 -5.14 3.23 -4.81
C TYR A 284 -5.40 2.33 -3.61
N GLU A 285 -6.42 2.62 -2.81
CA GLU A 285 -6.85 1.81 -1.67
C GLU A 285 -7.16 0.37 -2.08
N CYS A 286 -7.81 0.17 -3.23
CA CYS A 286 -8.13 -1.17 -3.75
C CYS A 286 -6.86 -1.99 -4.01
N ASP A 287 -5.83 -1.37 -4.63
CA ASP A 287 -4.55 -2.04 -4.90
C ASP A 287 -3.83 -2.43 -3.61
N ALA A 288 -3.82 -1.52 -2.63
CA ALA A 288 -3.14 -1.78 -1.37
C ALA A 288 -3.86 -2.84 -0.52
N ILE A 289 -5.20 -2.82 -0.49
CA ILE A 289 -6.01 -3.84 0.17
C ILE A 289 -5.71 -5.21 -0.46
N ALA A 290 -5.74 -5.31 -1.80
CA ALA A 290 -5.39 -6.54 -2.50
C ALA A 290 -3.98 -7.02 -2.16
N ALA A 291 -2.99 -6.11 -2.19
CA ALA A 291 -1.61 -6.43 -1.84
C ALA A 291 -1.48 -6.94 -0.40
N CYS A 292 -2.15 -6.31 0.56
CA CYS A 292 -2.13 -6.72 1.96
C CYS A 292 -2.70 -8.12 2.16
N VAL A 293 -3.83 -8.44 1.52
CA VAL A 293 -4.47 -9.75 1.62
C VAL A 293 -3.64 -10.83 0.96
N ILE A 294 -3.13 -10.59 -0.25
CA ILE A 294 -2.18 -11.48 -0.95
C ILE A 294 -0.94 -11.70 -0.07
N GLY A 295 -0.50 -10.66 0.62
CA GLY A 295 0.63 -10.69 1.56
C GLY A 295 0.32 -11.37 2.89
N GLY A 296 -0.92 -11.84 3.12
CA GLY A 296 -1.34 -12.58 4.31
C GLY A 296 -1.69 -11.73 5.53
N VAL A 297 -2.08 -10.47 5.30
CA VAL A 297 -2.77 -9.66 6.31
C VAL A 297 -4.24 -10.05 6.31
N SER A 298 -4.78 -10.48 7.46
CA SER A 298 -6.14 -11.01 7.53
C SER A 298 -7.19 -9.94 7.82
N PHE A 299 -8.31 -10.00 7.09
CA PHE A 299 -9.50 -9.19 7.37
C PHE A 299 -10.20 -9.52 8.69
N VAL A 300 -9.97 -10.72 9.23
CA VAL A 300 -10.49 -11.08 10.55
C VAL A 300 -9.74 -10.33 11.66
N GLY A 301 -8.61 -9.72 11.32
CA GLY A 301 -7.80 -8.93 12.25
C GLY A 301 -6.72 -9.75 12.98
N GLY A 302 -5.93 -9.03 13.76
CA GLY A 302 -4.93 -9.60 14.67
C GLY A 302 -3.75 -10.33 14.03
N THR A 303 -3.68 -10.41 12.69
CA THR A 303 -2.60 -11.11 11.99
C THR A 303 -2.10 -10.35 10.76
N GLY A 304 -0.79 -10.35 10.58
CA GLY A 304 -0.12 -9.72 9.45
C GLY A 304 1.39 -9.64 9.65
N LYS A 305 2.14 -9.46 8.58
CA LYS A 305 3.59 -9.26 8.60
C LYS A 305 3.97 -8.22 7.56
N ILE A 306 4.85 -7.29 7.90
CA ILE A 306 5.35 -6.29 6.95
C ILE A 306 6.04 -6.94 5.74
N SER A 307 6.81 -8.01 5.94
CA SER A 307 7.40 -8.76 4.84
C SER A 307 6.36 -9.35 3.89
N GLY A 308 5.22 -9.78 4.42
CA GLY A 308 4.09 -10.24 3.63
C GLY A 308 3.48 -9.10 2.81
N VAL A 309 3.24 -7.94 3.42
CA VAL A 309 2.73 -6.74 2.72
C VAL A 309 3.64 -6.38 1.55
N VAL A 310 4.96 -6.31 1.78
CA VAL A 310 5.95 -6.02 0.73
C VAL A 310 5.86 -7.04 -0.39
N LEU A 311 5.83 -8.34 -0.09
CA LEU A 311 5.67 -9.40 -1.09
C LEU A 311 4.36 -9.26 -1.86
N GLY A 312 3.25 -8.96 -1.19
CA GLY A 312 1.95 -8.76 -1.83
C GLY A 312 1.96 -7.58 -2.81
N VAL A 313 2.62 -6.47 -2.46
CA VAL A 313 2.80 -5.34 -3.38
C VAL A 313 3.61 -5.73 -4.61
N PHE A 314 4.71 -6.46 -4.43
CA PHE A 314 5.52 -6.95 -5.56
C PHE A 314 4.71 -7.88 -6.48
N ILE A 315 4.00 -8.83 -5.90
CA ILE A 315 3.14 -9.77 -6.62
C ILE A 315 2.13 -9.03 -7.48
N LEU A 316 1.40 -8.09 -6.89
CA LEU A 316 0.38 -7.33 -7.59
C LEU A 316 0.99 -6.50 -8.73
N ARG A 317 2.16 -5.89 -8.52
CA ARG A 317 2.87 -5.12 -9.56
C ARG A 317 3.39 -6.00 -10.69
N ILE A 318 3.89 -7.19 -10.39
CA ILE A 318 4.28 -8.18 -11.42
C ILE A 318 3.07 -8.50 -12.32
N ILE A 319 1.90 -8.76 -11.73
CA ILE A 319 0.67 -9.04 -12.49
C ILE A 319 0.31 -7.86 -13.40
N PHE A 320 0.28 -6.63 -12.89
CA PHE A 320 -0.11 -5.47 -13.69
C PHE A 320 0.90 -5.15 -14.80
N VAL A 321 2.18 -5.27 -14.53
CA VAL A 321 3.22 -5.10 -15.57
C VAL A 321 3.11 -6.22 -16.62
N ALA A 322 2.82 -7.46 -16.21
CA ALA A 322 2.57 -8.57 -17.14
C ALA A 322 1.37 -8.27 -18.06
N LEU A 323 0.25 -7.79 -17.50
CA LEU A 323 -0.93 -7.40 -18.29
C LEU A 323 -0.63 -6.27 -19.28
N GLN A 324 0.24 -5.32 -18.93
CA GLN A 324 0.70 -4.26 -19.83
C GLN A 324 1.53 -4.82 -20.98
N PHE A 325 2.45 -5.76 -20.71
CA PHE A 325 3.25 -6.44 -21.75
C PHE A 325 2.40 -7.29 -22.69
N LEU A 326 1.27 -7.80 -22.22
CA LEU A 326 0.28 -8.53 -23.01
C LEU A 326 -0.72 -7.58 -23.73
N ALA A 327 -0.50 -6.27 -23.69
CA ALA A 327 -1.36 -5.23 -24.28
C ALA A 327 -2.83 -5.33 -23.85
N VAL A 328 -3.09 -5.82 -22.63
CA VAL A 328 -4.44 -5.86 -22.05
C VAL A 328 -4.92 -4.43 -21.79
N SER A 329 -6.10 -4.09 -22.29
CA SER A 329 -6.67 -2.75 -22.15
C SER A 329 -6.83 -2.36 -20.68
N GLN A 330 -6.71 -1.06 -20.39
CA GLN A 330 -6.83 -0.53 -19.02
C GLN A 330 -8.19 -0.90 -18.39
N ASN A 331 -9.26 -0.89 -19.18
CA ASN A 331 -10.59 -1.26 -18.71
C ASN A 331 -10.64 -2.73 -18.23
N MET A 332 -10.02 -3.64 -18.98
CA MET A 332 -9.93 -5.04 -18.59
C MET A 332 -9.03 -5.25 -17.37
N GLN A 333 -7.98 -4.43 -17.21
CA GLN A 333 -7.15 -4.47 -16.00
C GLN A 333 -7.96 -4.12 -14.74
N TYR A 334 -8.96 -3.23 -14.80
CA TYR A 334 -9.87 -2.96 -13.67
C TYR A 334 -10.72 -4.19 -13.32
N VAL A 335 -11.24 -4.91 -14.33
CA VAL A 335 -12.01 -6.15 -14.12
C VAL A 335 -11.12 -7.21 -13.44
N ILE A 336 -9.91 -7.42 -13.97
CA ILE A 336 -8.96 -8.39 -13.42
C ILE A 336 -8.59 -8.01 -11.98
N LYS A 337 -8.35 -6.71 -11.70
CA LYS A 337 -8.10 -6.20 -10.35
C LYS A 337 -9.21 -6.56 -9.39
N GLY A 338 -10.46 -6.29 -9.76
CA GLY A 338 -11.63 -6.63 -8.95
C GLY A 338 -11.73 -8.14 -8.66
N LEU A 339 -11.49 -8.98 -9.66
CA LEU A 339 -11.49 -10.43 -9.50
C LEU A 339 -10.36 -10.91 -8.58
N ILE A 340 -9.17 -10.34 -8.68
CA ILE A 340 -8.04 -10.68 -7.80
C ILE A 340 -8.40 -10.36 -6.34
N ILE A 341 -8.96 -9.19 -6.07
CA ILE A 341 -9.39 -8.78 -4.72
C ILE A 341 -10.44 -9.77 -4.19
N LEU A 342 -11.48 -10.04 -4.96
CA LEU A 342 -12.58 -10.94 -4.57
C LEU A 342 -12.06 -12.34 -4.23
N ILE A 343 -11.23 -12.91 -5.11
CA ILE A 343 -10.66 -14.25 -4.91
C ILE A 343 -9.73 -14.28 -3.71
N ALA A 344 -8.86 -13.27 -3.55
CA ALA A 344 -7.94 -13.19 -2.42
C ALA A 344 -8.70 -13.12 -1.08
N CYS A 345 -9.74 -12.27 -0.99
CA CYS A 345 -10.59 -12.17 0.19
C CYS A 345 -11.35 -13.46 0.48
N ALA A 346 -11.90 -14.12 -0.56
CA ALA A 346 -12.61 -15.38 -0.40
C ALA A 346 -11.68 -16.50 0.14
N ILE A 347 -10.45 -16.57 -0.37
CA ILE A 347 -9.44 -17.54 0.12
C ILE A 347 -9.04 -17.25 1.57
N ASP A 348 -8.86 -15.97 1.94
CA ASP A 348 -8.53 -15.61 3.33
C ASP A 348 -9.66 -16.01 4.28
N MET A 349 -10.90 -15.64 3.99
CA MET A 349 -12.07 -15.97 4.80
C MET A 349 -12.30 -17.47 4.95
N ARG A 350 -12.02 -18.26 3.89
CA ARG A 350 -12.15 -19.72 3.94
C ARG A 350 -11.30 -20.38 5.03
N LYS A 351 -10.11 -19.86 5.29
CA LYS A 351 -9.21 -20.39 6.35
C LYS A 351 -9.85 -20.34 7.73
N TYR A 352 -10.80 -19.42 7.95
CA TYR A 352 -11.49 -19.26 9.23
C TYR A 352 -12.81 -20.06 9.29
N LEU A 353 -13.47 -20.26 8.15
CA LEU A 353 -14.69 -21.09 8.07
C LEU A 353 -14.42 -22.58 8.29
N VAL A 354 -13.26 -23.07 7.85
CA VAL A 354 -12.86 -24.50 8.02
C VAL A 354 -12.44 -24.82 9.45
N ARG A 355 -12.17 -23.81 10.30
CA ARG A 355 -11.76 -23.99 11.70
C ARG A 355 -12.92 -23.99 12.71
N LYS A 356 -14.15 -23.74 12.27
CA LYS A 356 -15.39 -23.97 13.04
C LYS A 356 -15.97 -25.35 12.71
#